data_4385f2da65af646ea3d3644c938aeba2
#
_entry.id   4385f2da65af646ea3d3644c938aeba2
#
_cell.length_a   1.000
_cell.length_b   1.000
_cell.length_c   1.000
_cell.angle_alpha   90.00
_cell.angle_beta   90.00
_cell.angle_gamma   90.00
#
_symmetry.space_group_name_H-M   'P 1'
#
loop_
_entity.id
_entity.type
_entity.pdbx_description
1 polymer ?
#
loop_
_entity_poly.entity_id
_entity_poly.type
_entity_poly.pdbx_seq_one_letter_code
_entity_poly.pdbx_strand_id
1 'polypeptide(L)'
;MLETFYSIYDLGSDMSQTITLYVDGACKGNPGLGGWGAYIITEQGEHKLCGGEPETTNNRMELTAAIEGIAFCPTDARLIIWTDSNYVKQGITEWIHGWKKKNWKDVKNPDLWQKLDATCANREIEWNWIKGHAGHAGN
;
A
#
# COMPACT_ATOMS: atom_id res chain seq x y z
N MET A 1 -33.84 -12.98 -9.36
CA MET A 1 -33.35 -13.11 -8.91
C MET A 1 -32.58 -13.30 -8.38
N LEU A 2 -32.61 -13.15 -8.83
CA LEU A 2 -31.88 -13.31 -8.32
C LEU A 2 -31.00 -13.70 -8.14
N GLU A 3 -31.00 -13.50 -8.50
CA GLU A 3 -30.26 -13.81 -8.26
C GLU A 3 -29.30 -14.03 -7.99
N THR A 4 -29.42 -13.94 -8.47
CA THR A 4 -28.58 -14.10 -8.04
C THR A 4 -27.65 -14.39 -7.74
N PHE A 5 -27.79 -14.34 -8.04
CA PHE A 5 -26.93 -14.53 -7.45
C PHE A 5 -26.14 -15.09 -7.27
N TYR A 6 -26.30 -15.21 -7.54
CA TYR A 6 -25.54 -15.61 -7.04
C TYR A 6 -24.70 -16.08 -6.98
N SER A 7 -24.85 -16.21 -7.22
CA SER A 7 -24.30 -16.55 -7.00
C SER A 7 -23.47 -16.73 -6.95
N ILE A 8 -23.70 -16.76 -7.35
CA ILE A 8 -23.19 -16.84 -7.18
C ILE A 8 -22.33 -17.08 -6.75
N TYR A 9 -22.42 -17.05 -6.83
CA TYR A 9 -21.70 -17.08 -6.25
C TYR A 9 -20.91 -17.51 -5.83
N ASP A 10 -21.01 -17.72 -5.84
CA ASP A 10 -20.42 -17.95 -5.45
C ASP A 10 -19.67 -18.28 -5.23
N LEU A 11 -20.32 -18.83 -5.49
CA LEU A 11 -19.30 -19.02 -5.47
C LEU A 11 -18.44 -18.14 -4.80
N GLY A 12 -18.38 -17.60 -3.91
CA GLY A 12 -17.89 -16.58 -3.13
C GLY A 12 -16.46 -16.32 -3.22
N SER A 13 -15.65 -17.00 -2.52
CA SER A 13 -14.22 -16.72 -2.54
C SER A 13 -13.62 -16.79 -3.94
N ASP A 14 -14.18 -17.60 -4.76
CA ASP A 14 -13.72 -17.70 -6.14
C ASP A 14 -13.97 -16.43 -6.91
N MET A 15 -14.85 -15.62 -6.41
CA MET A 15 -15.23 -14.39 -7.06
C MET A 15 -14.25 -13.26 -6.72
N SER A 16 -13.40 -13.47 -5.74
CA SER A 16 -12.41 -12.47 -5.36
C SER A 16 -11.32 -12.40 -6.40
N GLN A 17 -10.95 -11.20 -6.75
CA GLN A 17 -9.87 -10.99 -7.71
C GLN A 17 -8.54 -10.81 -6.99
N THR A 18 -7.46 -11.03 -7.74
CA THR A 18 -6.13 -10.72 -7.28
C THR A 18 -5.68 -9.46 -7.99
N ILE A 19 -5.23 -8.48 -7.23
CA ILE A 19 -4.82 -7.18 -7.75
C ILE A 19 -3.36 -6.97 -7.43
N THR A 20 -2.59 -6.52 -8.41
CA THR A 20 -1.17 -6.23 -8.23
C THR A 20 -0.99 -4.73 -8.16
N LEU A 21 -0.22 -4.28 -7.16
CA LEU A 21 0.06 -2.86 -6.97
C LEU A 21 1.56 -2.61 -6.97
N TYR A 22 1.96 -1.52 -7.64
CA TYR A 22 3.32 -0.99 -7.55
C TYR A 22 3.20 0.40 -6.95
N VAL A 23 3.82 0.60 -5.80
CA VAL A 23 3.71 1.87 -5.06
C VAL A 23 5.08 2.51 -4.90
N ASP A 24 5.12 3.83 -4.99
CA ASP A 24 6.37 4.56 -4.92
C ASP A 24 6.12 5.98 -4.41
N GLY A 25 7.10 6.51 -3.72
CA GLY A 25 7.05 7.88 -3.22
C GLY A 25 8.43 8.49 -3.24
N ALA A 26 8.48 9.78 -3.41
CA ALA A 26 9.74 10.50 -3.48
C ALA A 26 9.57 11.91 -2.96
N CYS A 27 10.69 12.51 -2.57
CA CYS A 27 10.67 13.85 -2.01
C CYS A 27 11.95 14.58 -2.42
N LYS A 28 11.81 15.84 -2.81
CA LYS A 28 12.95 16.71 -3.06
C LYS A 28 13.33 17.37 -1.76
N GLY A 29 14.54 17.08 -1.28
CA GLY A 29 14.89 17.51 0.04
C GLY A 29 14.26 16.56 1.06
N ASN A 30 14.42 16.86 2.33
CA ASN A 30 13.88 15.99 3.36
C ASN A 30 13.84 16.75 4.68
N PRO A 31 12.84 17.61 4.90
CA PRO A 31 11.58 17.70 4.17
C PRO A 31 11.66 18.55 2.91
N GLY A 32 10.61 18.45 2.11
CA GLY A 32 10.48 19.23 0.89
C GLY A 32 9.29 18.80 0.07
N LEU A 33 9.27 19.24 -1.17
CA LEU A 33 8.18 18.91 -2.09
C LEU A 33 8.23 17.43 -2.44
N GLY A 34 7.13 16.71 -2.24
CA GLY A 34 7.10 15.30 -2.49
C GLY A 34 5.90 14.86 -3.31
N GLY A 35 6.00 13.65 -3.84
CA GLY A 35 4.94 13.05 -4.60
C GLY A 35 4.89 11.54 -4.40
N TRP A 36 3.75 10.96 -4.70
CA TRP A 36 3.56 9.53 -4.59
C TRP A 36 2.76 9.02 -5.78
N GLY A 37 2.91 7.75 -6.07
CA GLY A 37 2.16 7.10 -7.12
C GLY A 37 1.83 5.67 -6.77
N ALA A 38 0.72 5.19 -7.32
CA ALA A 38 0.32 3.81 -7.19
C ALA A 38 -0.21 3.33 -8.54
N TYR A 39 0.37 2.25 -9.04
CA TYR A 39 -0.03 1.65 -10.30
C TYR A 39 -0.73 0.35 -9.96
N ILE A 40 -1.99 0.23 -10.36
CA ILE A 40 -2.86 -0.85 -9.91
C ILE A 40 -3.34 -1.64 -11.11
N ILE A 41 -3.08 -2.93 -11.12
CA ILE A 41 -3.43 -3.82 -12.22
C ILE A 41 -4.51 -4.78 -11.75
N THR A 42 -5.69 -4.66 -12.34
CA THR A 42 -6.83 -5.52 -12.04
C THR A 42 -7.21 -6.33 -13.26
N GLU A 43 -8.17 -7.21 -13.09
CA GLU A 43 -8.69 -7.99 -14.22
C GLU A 43 -9.40 -7.09 -15.23
N GLN A 44 -9.89 -5.95 -14.80
CA GLN A 44 -10.61 -5.03 -15.68
C GLN A 44 -9.70 -4.00 -16.35
N GLY A 45 -8.44 -3.94 -15.95
CA GLY A 45 -7.51 -3.00 -16.56
C GLY A 45 -6.58 -2.38 -15.55
N GLU A 46 -5.93 -1.30 -15.97
CA GLU A 46 -4.91 -0.64 -15.17
C GLU A 46 -5.40 0.71 -14.70
N HIS A 47 -4.96 1.08 -13.49
CA HIS A 47 -5.31 2.36 -12.89
C HIS A 47 -4.07 2.99 -12.32
N LYS A 48 -3.98 4.32 -12.42
CA LYS A 48 -2.87 5.07 -11.85
C LYS A 48 -3.42 6.10 -10.90
N LEU A 49 -2.87 6.12 -9.70
CA LEU A 49 -3.17 7.16 -8.72
C LEU A 49 -1.91 7.93 -8.45
N CYS A 50 -2.04 9.22 -8.20
CA CYS A 50 -0.88 10.02 -7.83
C CYS A 50 -1.33 11.22 -7.02
N GLY A 51 -0.38 11.78 -6.29
CA GLY A 51 -0.64 12.98 -5.50
C GLY A 51 0.67 13.56 -5.03
N GLY A 52 0.59 14.66 -4.29
CA GLY A 52 1.78 15.32 -3.81
C GLY A 52 1.52 16.14 -2.57
N GLU A 53 2.60 16.54 -1.92
CA GLU A 53 2.57 17.37 -0.72
C GLU A 53 3.67 18.42 -0.83
N PRO A 54 3.37 19.67 -0.45
CA PRO A 54 4.38 20.72 -0.58
C PRO A 54 5.51 20.62 0.45
N GLU A 55 5.23 19.98 1.59
CA GLU A 55 6.21 19.86 2.67
C GLU A 55 6.09 18.48 3.29
N THR A 56 6.96 17.56 2.89
CA THR A 56 6.85 16.19 3.33
C THR A 56 8.22 15.51 3.35
N THR A 57 8.25 14.21 3.55
CA THR A 57 9.49 13.42 3.54
C THR A 57 9.31 12.24 2.62
N ASN A 58 10.43 11.63 2.27
CA ASN A 58 10.42 10.44 1.43
C ASN A 58 9.58 9.33 2.06
N ASN A 59 9.81 9.08 3.35
CA ASN A 59 9.09 8.01 4.04
C ASN A 59 7.58 8.25 4.09
N ARG A 60 7.17 9.51 4.29
CA ARG A 60 5.76 9.81 4.31
C ARG A 60 5.11 9.59 2.94
N MET A 61 5.83 9.89 1.88
CA MET A 61 5.31 9.68 0.53
C MET A 61 5.22 8.19 0.20
N GLU A 62 6.18 7.40 0.67
CA GLU A 62 6.11 5.95 0.50
C GLU A 62 4.91 5.36 1.23
N LEU A 63 4.68 5.81 2.47
CA LEU A 63 3.52 5.34 3.23
C LEU A 63 2.21 5.76 2.57
N THR A 64 2.15 7.00 2.09
CA THR A 64 0.94 7.51 1.45
C THR A 64 0.60 6.73 0.19
N ALA A 65 1.62 6.40 -0.61
CA ALA A 65 1.40 5.61 -1.82
C ALA A 65 0.77 4.26 -1.48
N ALA A 66 1.28 3.59 -0.45
CA ALA A 66 0.75 2.30 -0.03
C ALA A 66 -0.69 2.44 0.46
N ILE A 67 -0.95 3.44 1.30
CA ILE A 67 -2.29 3.65 1.84
C ILE A 67 -3.30 3.91 0.73
N GLU A 68 -2.98 4.84 -0.16
CA GLU A 68 -3.92 5.22 -1.22
C GLU A 68 -4.14 4.08 -2.21
N GLY A 69 -3.08 3.35 -2.53
CA GLY A 69 -3.21 2.22 -3.44
C GLY A 69 -4.08 1.12 -2.86
N ILE A 70 -3.86 0.76 -1.61
CA ILE A 70 -4.63 -0.28 -0.96
C ILE A 70 -6.09 0.15 -0.81
N ALA A 71 -6.32 1.40 -0.39
CA ALA A 71 -7.67 1.89 -0.17
C ALA A 71 -8.50 1.91 -1.45
N PHE A 72 -7.85 2.04 -2.60
CA PHE A 72 -8.54 2.03 -3.89
C PHE A 72 -9.15 0.67 -4.19
N CYS A 73 -8.59 -0.40 -3.65
CA CYS A 73 -8.96 -1.77 -4.01
C CYS A 73 -10.12 -2.28 -3.15
N PRO A 74 -10.98 -3.14 -3.71
CA PRO A 74 -12.05 -3.76 -2.91
C PRO A 74 -11.46 -4.52 -1.73
N THR A 75 -12.18 -4.52 -0.62
CA THR A 75 -11.68 -5.12 0.61
C THR A 75 -11.55 -6.64 0.53
N ASP A 76 -12.27 -7.28 -0.37
CA ASP A 76 -12.21 -8.73 -0.51
C ASP A 76 -11.19 -9.20 -1.55
N ALA A 77 -10.53 -8.26 -2.23
CA ALA A 77 -9.51 -8.62 -3.21
C ALA A 77 -8.23 -9.08 -2.51
N ARG A 78 -7.55 -10.02 -3.13
CA ARG A 78 -6.21 -10.41 -2.69
C ARG A 78 -5.22 -9.44 -3.33
N LEU A 79 -4.38 -8.83 -2.52
CA LEU A 79 -3.45 -7.81 -3.01
C LEU A 79 -2.02 -8.32 -3.00
N ILE A 80 -1.31 -8.05 -4.09
CA ILE A 80 0.12 -8.32 -4.19
C ILE A 80 0.78 -6.96 -4.40
N ILE A 81 1.54 -6.52 -3.41
CA ILE A 81 2.10 -5.17 -3.40
C ILE A 81 3.61 -5.21 -3.58
N TRP A 82 4.09 -4.43 -4.53
CA TRP A 82 5.52 -4.27 -4.77
C TRP A 82 5.94 -2.86 -4.37
N THR A 83 6.94 -2.77 -3.53
CA THR A 83 7.51 -1.50 -3.10
C THR A 83 9.03 -1.62 -3.07
N ASP A 84 9.73 -0.51 -3.35
CA ASP A 84 11.18 -0.48 -3.16
C ASP A 84 11.53 0.07 -1.78
N SER A 85 10.54 0.44 -1.00
CA SER A 85 10.77 1.02 0.32
C SER A 85 10.92 -0.07 1.37
N ASN A 86 12.15 -0.28 1.79
CA ASN A 86 12.41 -1.19 2.89
C ASN A 86 11.74 -0.71 4.18
N TYR A 87 11.64 0.60 4.34
CA TYR A 87 10.97 1.21 5.48
C TYR A 87 9.51 0.76 5.58
N VAL A 88 8.77 0.82 4.47
CA VAL A 88 7.37 0.41 4.46
C VAL A 88 7.26 -1.09 4.70
N LYS A 89 8.06 -1.87 3.98
CA LYS A 89 7.97 -3.32 4.08
C LYS A 89 8.29 -3.81 5.49
N GLN A 90 9.41 -3.36 6.05
CA GLN A 90 9.80 -3.80 7.37
C GLN A 90 8.86 -3.29 8.44
N GLY A 91 8.37 -2.07 8.29
CA GLY A 91 7.44 -1.52 9.26
C GLY A 91 6.18 -2.34 9.38
N ILE A 92 5.57 -2.66 8.23
CA ILE A 92 4.28 -3.36 8.25
C ILE A 92 4.44 -4.84 8.59
N THR A 93 5.57 -5.46 8.26
CA THR A 93 5.74 -6.88 8.51
C THR A 93 6.43 -7.21 9.82
N GLU A 94 7.23 -6.28 10.35
CA GLU A 94 8.02 -6.56 11.54
C GLU A 94 7.80 -5.57 12.67
N TRP A 95 8.04 -4.29 12.42
CA TRP A 95 8.10 -3.29 13.50
C TRP A 95 6.74 -2.94 14.09
N ILE A 96 5.68 -3.04 13.30
CA ILE A 96 4.37 -2.55 13.72
C ILE A 96 3.83 -3.28 14.95
N HIS A 97 4.20 -4.55 15.11
CA HIS A 97 3.73 -5.31 16.26
C HIS A 97 4.25 -4.73 17.56
N GLY A 98 5.53 -4.34 17.58
CA GLY A 98 6.09 -3.71 18.76
C GLY A 98 5.53 -2.32 19.00
N TRP A 99 5.28 -1.58 17.92
CA TRP A 99 4.71 -0.24 18.03
C TRP A 99 3.33 -0.28 18.65
N LYS A 100 2.52 -1.24 18.27
CA LYS A 100 1.19 -1.40 18.84
C LYS A 100 1.25 -1.73 20.33
N LYS A 101 2.20 -2.57 20.72
CA LYS A 101 2.34 -2.95 22.13
C LYS A 101 2.66 -1.77 23.01
N LYS A 102 3.40 -0.81 22.51
CA LYS A 102 3.72 0.39 23.30
C LYS A 102 2.82 1.57 22.97
N ASN A 103 1.69 1.29 22.36
CA ASN A 103 0.66 2.27 22.06
C ASN A 103 1.19 3.44 21.21
N TRP A 104 2.06 3.09 20.24
CA TRP A 104 2.62 4.02 19.28
C TRP A 104 3.53 5.10 19.87
N LYS A 105 3.98 4.88 21.09
CA LYS A 105 4.86 5.84 21.74
C LYS A 105 6.21 5.91 21.02
N ASP A 106 6.66 7.14 20.75
CA ASP A 106 7.96 7.41 20.13
C ASP A 106 8.14 6.82 18.74
N VAL A 107 7.03 6.57 18.05
CA VAL A 107 7.07 6.08 16.67
C VAL A 107 7.06 7.29 15.73
N LYS A 108 7.91 7.26 14.72
CA LYS A 108 7.91 8.29 13.68
C LYS A 108 6.75 8.05 12.74
N ASN A 109 6.12 9.15 12.28
CA ASN A 109 4.99 9.08 11.35
C ASN A 109 3.86 8.20 11.88
N PRO A 110 3.49 8.33 13.16
CA PRO A 110 2.48 7.44 13.73
C PRO A 110 1.13 7.59 13.06
N ASP A 111 0.81 8.79 12.59
CA ASP A 111 -0.44 9.06 11.89
C ASP A 111 -0.57 8.17 10.64
N LEU A 112 0.48 8.13 9.83
CA LEU A 112 0.44 7.34 8.59
C LEU A 112 0.55 5.85 8.87
N TRP A 113 1.36 5.46 9.86
CA TRP A 113 1.46 4.04 10.21
C TRP A 113 0.15 3.49 10.73
N GLN A 114 -0.54 4.27 11.56
CA GLN A 114 -1.84 3.85 12.08
C GLN A 114 -2.86 3.77 10.95
N LYS A 115 -2.81 4.71 10.03
CA LYS A 115 -3.72 4.69 8.89
C LYS A 115 -3.44 3.50 7.98
N LEU A 116 -2.18 3.18 7.74
CA LEU A 116 -1.82 2.02 6.94
C LEU A 116 -2.29 0.73 7.61
N ASP A 117 -2.08 0.63 8.92
CA ASP A 117 -2.53 -0.54 9.67
C ASP A 117 -4.04 -0.74 9.55
N ALA A 118 -4.80 0.34 9.71
CA ALA A 118 -6.25 0.28 9.58
C ALA A 118 -6.67 -0.08 8.15
N THR A 119 -5.98 0.46 7.17
CA THR A 119 -6.29 0.20 5.77
C THR A 119 -6.04 -1.26 5.41
N CYS A 120 -5.03 -1.88 6.02
CA CYS A 120 -4.69 -3.27 5.77
C CYS A 120 -5.53 -4.27 6.56
N ALA A 121 -6.27 -3.80 7.55
CA ALA A 121 -7.01 -4.70 8.44
C ALA A 121 -8.02 -5.54 7.66
N ASN A 122 -8.07 -6.83 7.97
CA ASN A 122 -9.01 -7.78 7.37
C ASN A 122 -8.84 -7.94 5.87
N ARG A 123 -7.62 -7.70 5.37
CA ARG A 123 -7.30 -7.88 3.96
C ARG A 123 -6.23 -8.94 3.82
N GLU A 124 -6.25 -9.61 2.68
CA GLU A 124 -5.20 -10.57 2.33
C GLU A 124 -4.17 -9.83 1.48
N ILE A 125 -2.99 -9.59 2.02
CA ILE A 125 -1.95 -8.79 1.37
C ILE A 125 -0.61 -9.51 1.40
N GLU A 126 0.01 -9.61 0.23
CA GLU A 126 1.37 -10.12 0.11
C GLU A 126 2.27 -8.94 -0.21
N TRP A 127 3.30 -8.71 0.62
CA TRP A 127 4.25 -7.62 0.44
C TRP A 127 5.52 -8.12 -0.19
N ASN A 128 5.95 -7.46 -1.25
CA ASN A 128 7.18 -7.79 -1.96
C ASN A 128 8.05 -6.56 -2.09
N TRP A 129 9.34 -6.78 -2.12
CA TRP A 129 10.32 -5.70 -2.19
C TRP A 129 11.04 -5.75 -3.52
N ILE A 130 11.08 -4.61 -4.22
CA ILE A 130 11.77 -4.47 -5.47
C ILE A 130 13.12 -3.85 -5.19
N LYS A 131 14.13 -4.71 -5.06
CA LYS A 131 15.47 -4.22 -4.74
C LYS A 131 16.07 -3.44 -5.90
N GLY A 132 15.74 -3.87 -7.10
CA GLY A 132 16.39 -3.32 -8.28
C GLY A 132 16.15 -1.85 -8.51
N HIS A 133 15.05 -1.31 -7.99
CA HIS A 133 14.77 0.10 -8.23
C HIS A 133 15.89 0.97 -7.68
N ALA A 134 16.32 0.69 -6.46
CA ALA A 134 17.43 1.45 -5.88
C ALA A 134 18.70 1.21 -6.66
N GLY A 135 18.89 -0.01 -7.10
CA GLY A 135 20.09 -0.36 -7.83
C GLY A 135 20.18 0.33 -9.16
N HIS A 136 19.09 0.43 -9.84
CA HIS A 136 19.20 1.05 -11.15
C HIS A 136 18.74 2.49 -11.17
N ALA A 137 18.54 3.05 -10.03
CA ALA A 137 18.45 4.49 -9.97
C ALA A 137 19.68 5.07 -10.61
N GLY A 138 20.74 4.35 -10.52
CA GLY A 138 21.92 4.73 -11.21
C GLY A 138 21.95 4.18 -12.61
N ASN A 139 20.99 3.55 -12.97
CA ASN A 139 21.02 2.99 -14.31
C ASN A 139 20.32 3.86 -15.25
#